data_283102d00bbf3f7675744fa3dc78d53d
#
_entry.id   283102d00bbf3f7675744fa3dc78d53d
#
_cell.length_a   1.000
_cell.length_b   1.000
_cell.length_c   1.000
_cell.angle_alpha   90.00
_cell.angle_beta   90.00
_cell.angle_gamma   90.00
#
_symmetry.space_group_name_H-M   'P 1'
#
loop_
_entity.id
_entity.type
_entity.pdbx_description
1 polymer ?
#
loop_
_entity_poly.entity_id
_entity_poly.type
_entity_poly.pdbx_seq_one_letter_code
_entity_poly.pdbx_strand_id
1 'polypeptide(L)'
;MDRNKIIDKNMLTKIFRKIHRILGLLLSILFLMWFISGIVMIYHSFPRVNQKLKLARQESLTGPLPAVDSLLQVLPDSSRLGGLSVDMYLDRPVFHLKGRQLPAGLYADSLQVVGKPDFNEICRIAGQLGGSVAYRVDSLNRLDQWIPFGYLTKEFPIYKFSFEDDARQEMYISSKSGKVLQWTDRNSRFWAW
;
A
#
# COMPACT_ATOMS: atom_id res chain seq x y z
N MET A 1 35.41 -62.03 18.45
CA MET A 1 34.70 -61.09 17.57
C MET A 1 33.40 -60.70 18.24
N ASP A 2 33.26 -59.45 18.59
CA ASP A 2 32.52 -58.93 19.73
C ASP A 2 31.02 -58.83 19.45
N ARG A 3 30.19 -59.72 20.01
CA ARG A 3 28.72 -59.73 19.90
C ARG A 3 28.07 -58.41 20.37
N ASN A 4 28.65 -57.79 21.36
CA ASN A 4 28.16 -56.52 21.92
C ASN A 4 28.29 -55.36 20.93
N LYS A 5 29.33 -55.35 20.10
CA LYS A 5 29.57 -54.30 19.09
C LYS A 5 28.61 -54.39 17.91
N ILE A 6 28.08 -55.60 17.58
CA ILE A 6 27.10 -55.82 16.52
C ILE A 6 25.69 -55.45 16.96
N ILE A 7 25.35 -55.73 18.23
CA ILE A 7 24.05 -55.37 18.83
C ILE A 7 23.91 -53.85 18.93
N ASP A 8 24.97 -53.15 19.32
CA ASP A 8 25.01 -51.71 19.43
C ASP A 8 24.85 -51.01 18.08
N LYS A 9 25.49 -51.51 17.03
CA LYS A 9 25.39 -50.99 15.66
C LYS A 9 23.98 -51.13 15.09
N ASN A 10 23.30 -52.27 15.35
CA ASN A 10 21.93 -52.51 14.90
C ASN A 10 20.91 -51.64 15.64
N MET A 11 21.12 -51.38 16.92
CA MET A 11 20.30 -50.53 17.73
C MET A 11 20.43 -49.07 17.28
N LEU A 12 21.64 -48.56 17.08
CA LEU A 12 21.92 -47.24 16.55
C LEU A 12 21.25 -47.02 15.18
N THR A 13 21.35 -47.97 14.27
CA THR A 13 20.74 -47.90 12.94
C THR A 13 19.20 -47.82 13.02
N LYS A 14 18.58 -48.56 13.94
CA LYS A 14 17.12 -48.46 14.18
C LYS A 14 16.71 -47.12 14.72
N ILE A 15 17.47 -46.55 15.66
CA ILE A 15 17.23 -45.23 16.23
C ILE A 15 17.36 -44.19 15.14
N PHE A 16 18.43 -44.21 14.35
CA PHE A 16 18.67 -43.28 13.23
C PHE A 16 17.52 -43.31 12.21
N ARG A 17 17.05 -44.50 11.82
CA ARG A 17 15.91 -44.62 10.91
C ARG A 17 14.62 -44.03 11.50
N LYS A 18 14.39 -44.26 12.80
CA LYS A 18 13.21 -43.70 13.49
C LYS A 18 13.27 -42.16 13.54
N ILE A 19 14.41 -41.57 13.92
CA ILE A 19 14.64 -40.15 13.94
C ILE A 19 14.48 -39.57 12.54
N HIS A 20 15.10 -40.17 11.52
CA HIS A 20 15.00 -39.71 10.14
C HIS A 20 13.55 -39.70 9.64
N ARG A 21 12.77 -40.76 9.96
CA ARG A 21 11.35 -40.85 9.59
C ARG A 21 10.52 -39.73 10.26
N ILE A 22 10.72 -39.49 11.57
CA ILE A 22 9.99 -38.47 12.32
C ILE A 22 10.37 -37.08 11.79
N LEU A 23 11.66 -36.83 11.63
CA LEU A 23 12.16 -35.55 11.11
C LEU A 23 11.67 -35.30 9.68
N GLY A 24 11.70 -36.33 8.82
CA GLY A 24 11.18 -36.21 7.45
C GLY A 24 9.68 -35.91 7.42
N LEU A 25 8.89 -36.54 8.32
CA LEU A 25 7.46 -36.23 8.43
C LEU A 25 7.20 -34.78 8.88
N LEU A 26 7.92 -34.31 9.90
CA LEU A 26 7.81 -32.93 10.37
C LEU A 26 8.20 -31.92 9.28
N LEU A 27 9.32 -32.18 8.61
CA LEU A 27 9.77 -31.32 7.51
C LEU A 27 8.77 -31.32 6.34
N SER A 28 8.20 -32.48 5.98
CA SER A 28 7.22 -32.53 4.88
C SER A 28 5.96 -31.70 5.20
N ILE A 29 5.50 -31.70 6.45
CA ILE A 29 4.37 -30.88 6.89
C ILE A 29 4.73 -29.38 6.79
N LEU A 30 5.93 -29.00 7.23
CA LEU A 30 6.41 -27.61 7.13
C LEU A 30 6.52 -27.17 5.66
N PHE A 31 7.07 -28.00 4.78
CA PHE A 31 7.13 -27.72 3.36
C PHE A 31 5.75 -27.59 2.72
N LEU A 32 4.81 -28.46 3.08
CA LEU A 32 3.44 -28.38 2.59
C LEU A 32 2.78 -27.06 3.00
N MET A 33 2.91 -26.70 4.28
CA MET A 33 2.40 -25.42 4.78
C MET A 33 3.02 -24.22 4.05
N TRP A 34 4.34 -24.26 3.85
CA TRP A 34 5.04 -23.20 3.12
C TRP A 34 4.60 -23.11 1.65
N PHE A 35 4.40 -24.26 1.02
CA PHE A 35 3.92 -24.33 -0.36
C PHE A 35 2.50 -23.77 -0.51
N ILE A 36 1.59 -24.13 0.39
CA ILE A 36 0.22 -23.58 0.44
C ILE A 36 0.26 -22.07 0.66
N SER A 37 1.07 -21.60 1.60
CA SER A 37 1.26 -20.16 1.84
C SER A 37 1.77 -19.43 0.58
N GLY A 38 2.72 -20.03 -0.15
CA GLY A 38 3.20 -19.48 -1.41
C GLY A 38 2.11 -19.35 -2.47
N ILE A 39 1.25 -20.37 -2.61
CA ILE A 39 0.09 -20.32 -3.51
C ILE A 39 -0.85 -19.18 -3.12
N VAL A 40 -1.18 -19.06 -1.82
CA VAL A 40 -2.04 -17.99 -1.33
C VAL A 40 -1.46 -16.61 -1.69
N MET A 41 -0.14 -16.41 -1.49
CA MET A 41 0.52 -15.13 -1.82
C MET A 41 0.51 -14.78 -3.32
N ILE A 42 0.45 -15.76 -4.22
CA ILE A 42 0.32 -15.52 -5.66
C ILE A 42 -1.05 -14.92 -6.00
N TYR A 43 -2.11 -15.43 -5.38
CA TYR A 43 -3.48 -14.99 -5.66
C TYR A 43 -3.95 -13.82 -4.78
N HIS A 44 -3.38 -13.66 -3.60
CA HIS A 44 -3.75 -12.65 -2.63
C HIS A 44 -2.51 -11.87 -2.16
N SER A 45 -2.14 -10.87 -2.95
CA SER A 45 -1.02 -9.98 -2.57
C SER A 45 -1.38 -9.07 -1.40
N PHE A 46 -0.37 -8.53 -0.72
CA PHE A 46 -0.56 -7.52 0.32
C PHE A 46 -1.47 -6.38 -0.17
N PRO A 47 -2.44 -5.93 0.63
CA PRO A 47 -3.38 -4.88 0.23
C PRO A 47 -2.65 -3.64 -0.26
N ARG A 48 -3.11 -3.12 -1.38
CA ARG A 48 -2.61 -1.88 -1.98
C ARG A 48 -3.79 -1.02 -2.42
N VAL A 49 -3.53 0.25 -2.65
CA VAL A 49 -4.55 1.14 -3.23
C VAL A 49 -5.08 0.53 -4.52
N ASN A 50 -6.37 0.22 -4.54
CA ASN A 50 -7.03 -0.29 -5.73
C ASN A 50 -7.16 0.84 -6.76
N GLN A 51 -6.23 0.88 -7.71
CA GLN A 51 -6.20 1.93 -8.73
C GLN A 51 -7.46 1.97 -9.58
N LYS A 52 -8.05 0.81 -9.90
CA LYS A 52 -9.31 0.76 -10.67
C LYS A 52 -10.47 1.39 -9.90
N LEU A 53 -10.58 1.07 -8.61
CA LEU A 53 -11.61 1.63 -7.75
C LEU A 53 -11.37 3.13 -7.51
N LYS A 54 -10.13 3.54 -7.30
CA LYS A 54 -9.76 4.95 -7.19
C LYS A 54 -10.16 5.72 -8.45
N LEU A 55 -9.81 5.23 -9.63
CA LEU A 55 -10.16 5.87 -10.91
C LEU A 55 -11.68 5.89 -11.16
N ALA A 56 -12.40 4.82 -10.78
CA ALA A 56 -13.85 4.77 -10.94
C ALA A 56 -14.61 5.75 -10.04
N ARG A 57 -14.03 6.13 -8.90
CA ARG A 57 -14.62 7.08 -7.94
C ARG A 57 -14.02 8.49 -8.03
N GLN A 58 -12.98 8.64 -8.81
CA GLN A 58 -12.37 9.94 -9.10
C GLN A 58 -13.19 10.65 -10.18
N GLU A 59 -13.34 11.96 -10.04
CA GLU A 59 -14.02 12.76 -11.05
C GLU A 59 -13.28 12.71 -12.38
N SER A 60 -14.05 12.72 -13.46
CA SER A 60 -13.51 12.83 -14.82
C SER A 60 -12.82 14.18 -15.00
N LEU A 61 -11.70 14.19 -15.70
CA LEU A 61 -11.02 15.44 -16.07
C LEU A 61 -11.98 16.31 -16.88
N THR A 62 -12.30 17.47 -16.36
CA THR A 62 -13.17 18.46 -17.00
C THR A 62 -12.44 19.76 -17.20
N GLY A 63 -12.73 20.45 -18.30
CA GLY A 63 -12.16 21.74 -18.64
C GLY A 63 -10.89 21.66 -19.52
N PRO A 64 -10.49 22.81 -20.07
CA PRO A 64 -9.28 22.89 -20.87
C PRO A 64 -8.04 22.76 -19.99
N LEU A 65 -7.13 21.88 -20.37
CA LEU A 65 -5.81 21.79 -19.76
C LEU A 65 -4.87 22.80 -20.47
N PRO A 66 -4.00 23.50 -19.74
CA PRO A 66 -3.02 24.37 -20.34
C PRO A 66 -2.02 23.56 -21.16
N ALA A 67 -1.41 24.20 -22.14
CA ALA A 67 -0.36 23.60 -22.93
C ALA A 67 0.84 23.23 -22.03
N VAL A 68 1.51 22.13 -22.34
CA VAL A 68 2.70 21.69 -21.59
C VAL A 68 3.81 22.75 -21.59
N ASP A 69 3.90 23.54 -22.63
CA ASP A 69 4.87 24.65 -22.74
C ASP A 69 4.65 25.71 -21.67
N SER A 70 3.38 26.02 -21.33
CA SER A 70 3.06 26.97 -20.25
C SER A 70 3.47 26.40 -18.88
N LEU A 71 3.35 25.09 -18.70
CA LEU A 71 3.84 24.42 -17.50
C LEU A 71 5.37 24.51 -17.38
N LEU A 72 6.08 24.29 -18.48
CA LEU A 72 7.56 24.33 -18.50
C LEU A 72 8.10 25.73 -18.19
N GLN A 73 7.40 26.79 -18.59
CA GLN A 73 7.79 28.18 -18.30
C GLN A 73 7.71 28.56 -16.80
N VAL A 74 6.87 27.88 -16.04
CA VAL A 74 6.70 28.14 -14.60
C VAL A 74 7.68 27.34 -13.74
N LEU A 75 8.29 26.29 -14.34
CA LEU A 75 9.24 25.45 -13.61
C LEU A 75 10.63 26.10 -13.53
N PRO A 76 11.37 25.91 -12.42
CA PRO A 76 12.73 26.40 -12.29
C PRO A 76 13.65 25.81 -13.38
N ASP A 77 14.54 26.62 -13.96
CA ASP A 77 15.50 26.21 -14.99
C ASP A 77 16.38 25.04 -14.55
N SER A 78 16.64 24.91 -13.25
CA SER A 78 17.44 23.83 -12.66
C SER A 78 16.65 22.55 -12.47
N SER A 79 15.34 22.54 -12.74
CA SER A 79 14.50 21.38 -12.54
C SER A 79 14.65 20.34 -13.64
N ARG A 80 14.48 19.06 -13.28
CA ARG A 80 14.43 17.95 -14.26
C ARG A 80 13.10 17.23 -14.10
N LEU A 81 12.25 17.37 -15.10
CA LEU A 81 10.98 16.65 -15.18
C LEU A 81 11.23 15.20 -15.66
N GLY A 82 11.00 14.25 -14.76
CA GLY A 82 11.11 12.81 -15.06
C GLY A 82 9.74 12.14 -15.32
N GLY A 83 8.64 12.86 -15.08
CA GLY A 83 7.29 12.37 -15.38
C GLY A 83 6.24 13.41 -15.03
N LEU A 84 5.14 13.36 -15.77
CA LEU A 84 3.98 14.20 -15.62
C LEU A 84 2.73 13.32 -15.58
N SER A 85 1.84 13.55 -14.63
CA SER A 85 0.50 12.96 -14.60
C SER A 85 -0.50 14.02 -14.17
N VAL A 86 -1.74 13.85 -14.62
CA VAL A 86 -2.85 14.74 -14.31
C VAL A 86 -3.94 13.91 -13.64
N ASP A 87 -4.51 14.43 -12.58
CA ASP A 87 -5.74 13.91 -12.00
C ASP A 87 -6.57 15.04 -11.39
N MET A 88 -7.80 14.72 -10.98
CA MET A 88 -8.64 15.66 -10.26
C MET A 88 -8.29 15.62 -8.78
N TYR A 89 -8.11 16.78 -8.20
CA TYR A 89 -7.91 17.00 -6.76
C TYR A 89 -8.94 18.02 -6.28
N LEU A 90 -9.94 17.55 -5.54
CA LEU A 90 -11.00 18.39 -4.98
C LEU A 90 -11.62 19.33 -6.02
N ASP A 91 -12.20 18.75 -7.07
CA ASP A 91 -12.92 19.47 -8.15
C ASP A 91 -12.01 20.31 -9.07
N ARG A 92 -10.67 20.27 -8.88
CA ARG A 92 -9.71 20.99 -9.71
C ARG A 92 -8.69 20.03 -10.33
N PRO A 93 -8.35 20.20 -11.62
CA PRO A 93 -7.30 19.40 -12.23
C PRO A 93 -5.92 19.82 -11.69
N VAL A 94 -5.09 18.84 -11.37
CA VAL A 94 -3.74 19.02 -10.82
C VAL A 94 -2.71 18.26 -11.64
N PHE A 95 -1.64 18.93 -12.02
CA PHE A 95 -0.43 18.32 -12.55
C PHE A 95 0.43 17.78 -11.42
N HIS A 96 0.64 16.48 -11.38
CA HIS A 96 1.62 15.85 -10.51
C HIS A 96 2.97 15.72 -11.22
N LEU A 97 3.97 16.34 -10.67
CA LEU A 97 5.31 16.41 -11.22
C LEU A 97 6.22 15.40 -10.52
N LYS A 98 6.92 14.59 -11.30
CA LYS A 98 7.97 13.71 -10.79
C LYS A 98 9.30 14.20 -11.31
N GLY A 99 10.23 14.47 -10.41
CA GLY A 99 11.55 14.95 -10.79
C GLY A 99 12.31 15.55 -9.63
N ARG A 100 13.40 16.19 -9.96
CA ARG A 100 14.28 16.84 -8.98
C ARG A 100 13.98 18.34 -8.93
N GLN A 101 13.90 18.90 -7.72
CA GLN A 101 13.63 20.33 -7.47
C GLN A 101 12.29 20.81 -8.06
N LEU A 102 11.28 19.94 -8.03
CA LEU A 102 9.94 20.24 -8.50
C LEU A 102 8.95 20.26 -7.34
N PRO A 103 7.91 21.10 -7.40
CA PRO A 103 6.77 21.02 -6.49
C PRO A 103 6.05 19.68 -6.70
N ALA A 104 5.40 19.17 -5.67
CA ALA A 104 4.67 17.89 -5.75
C ALA A 104 3.46 17.95 -6.70
N GLY A 105 2.87 19.13 -6.87
CA GLY A 105 1.74 19.35 -7.77
C GLY A 105 1.52 20.82 -8.07
N LEU A 106 0.92 21.10 -9.22
CA LEU A 106 0.47 22.42 -9.65
C LEU A 106 -0.99 22.32 -10.08
N TYR A 107 -1.83 23.26 -9.66
CA TYR A 107 -3.17 23.37 -10.21
C TYR A 107 -3.10 23.68 -11.70
N ALA A 108 -3.83 22.90 -12.52
CA ALA A 108 -3.75 23.06 -13.97
C ALA A 108 -4.40 24.36 -14.46
N ASP A 109 -5.38 24.88 -13.73
CA ASP A 109 -6.09 26.12 -14.06
C ASP A 109 -5.30 27.40 -13.80
N SER A 110 -4.38 27.38 -12.82
CA SER A 110 -3.67 28.58 -12.36
C SER A 110 -2.15 28.44 -12.34
N LEU A 111 -1.63 27.21 -12.56
CA LEU A 111 -0.21 26.85 -12.43
C LEU A 111 0.40 27.19 -11.06
N GLN A 112 -0.46 27.39 -10.05
CA GLN A 112 -0.04 27.60 -8.67
C GLN A 112 0.30 26.28 -7.98
N VAL A 113 1.28 26.31 -7.09
CA VAL A 113 1.68 25.12 -6.30
C VAL A 113 0.51 24.69 -5.42
N VAL A 114 0.21 23.41 -5.46
CA VAL A 114 -0.77 22.79 -4.55
C VAL A 114 -0.24 22.88 -3.13
N GLY A 115 -0.97 23.57 -2.27
CA GLY A 115 -0.64 23.73 -0.87
C GLY A 115 -0.82 22.44 -0.07
N LYS A 116 -0.43 22.50 1.20
CA LYS A 116 -0.75 21.42 2.15
C LYS A 116 -2.27 21.43 2.39
N PRO A 117 -2.97 20.28 2.25
CA PRO A 117 -4.40 20.21 2.49
C PRO A 117 -4.73 20.47 3.96
N ASP A 118 -5.85 21.10 4.20
CA ASP A 118 -6.44 21.18 5.52
C ASP A 118 -7.19 19.88 5.88
N PHE A 119 -7.64 19.78 7.14
CA PHE A 119 -8.34 18.58 7.60
C PHE A 119 -9.69 18.37 6.88
N ASN A 120 -10.41 19.46 6.56
CA ASN A 120 -11.70 19.39 5.87
C ASN A 120 -11.52 18.89 4.43
N GLU A 121 -10.48 19.37 3.75
CA GLU A 121 -10.12 18.88 2.41
C GLU A 121 -9.80 17.39 2.42
N ILE A 122 -9.06 16.91 3.44
CA ILE A 122 -8.76 15.48 3.60
C ILE A 122 -10.04 14.66 3.86
N CYS A 123 -10.97 15.17 4.67
CA CYS A 123 -12.28 14.55 4.88
C CYS A 123 -13.11 14.53 3.58
N ARG A 124 -13.06 15.57 2.76
CA ARG A 124 -13.70 15.58 1.43
C ARG A 124 -13.13 14.51 0.51
N ILE A 125 -11.80 14.38 0.43
CA ILE A 125 -11.14 13.32 -0.33
C ILE A 125 -11.61 11.93 0.14
N ALA A 126 -11.65 11.72 1.45
CA ALA A 126 -12.09 10.45 2.03
C ALA A 126 -13.56 10.17 1.70
N GLY A 127 -14.45 11.15 1.84
CA GLY A 127 -15.88 11.03 1.53
C GLY A 127 -16.14 10.76 0.05
N GLN A 128 -15.46 11.49 -0.85
CA GLN A 128 -15.56 11.31 -2.30
C GLN A 128 -15.12 9.90 -2.72
N LEU A 129 -13.98 9.44 -2.22
CA LEU A 129 -13.46 8.10 -2.53
C LEU A 129 -14.17 6.98 -1.77
N GLY A 130 -14.62 7.24 -0.54
CA GLY A 130 -15.35 6.28 0.28
C GLY A 130 -16.82 6.08 -0.10
N GLY A 131 -17.38 6.96 -0.95
CA GLY A 131 -18.77 6.87 -1.42
C GLY A 131 -19.80 7.44 -0.44
N SER A 132 -19.46 8.50 0.30
CA SER A 132 -20.33 9.22 1.25
C SER A 132 -20.91 8.37 2.38
N VAL A 133 -20.25 7.27 2.73
CA VAL A 133 -20.60 6.43 3.89
C VAL A 133 -20.06 7.05 5.17
N ALA A 134 -20.74 6.84 6.30
CA ALA A 134 -20.24 7.27 7.61
C ALA A 134 -18.85 6.63 7.90
N TYR A 135 -17.98 7.40 8.52
CA TYR A 135 -16.63 6.94 8.85
C TYR A 135 -16.15 7.49 10.20
N ARG A 136 -15.21 6.76 10.80
CA ARG A 136 -14.41 7.21 11.94
C ARG A 136 -13.03 7.63 11.46
N VAL A 137 -12.45 8.66 12.08
CA VAL A 137 -11.10 9.15 11.75
C VAL A 137 -10.18 9.01 12.95
N ASP A 138 -9.04 8.39 12.73
CA ASP A 138 -7.94 8.31 13.69
C ASP A 138 -6.68 8.97 13.12
N SER A 139 -5.91 9.65 13.96
CA SER A 139 -4.63 10.25 13.58
C SER A 139 -3.47 9.35 14.00
N LEU A 140 -2.68 8.92 13.04
CA LEU A 140 -1.54 8.03 13.25
C LEU A 140 -0.22 8.79 13.15
N ASN A 141 0.61 8.67 14.18
CA ASN A 141 1.98 9.20 14.23
C ASN A 141 3.03 8.09 14.23
N ARG A 142 2.63 6.85 13.99
CA ARG A 142 3.48 5.67 13.89
C ARG A 142 2.99 4.74 12.79
N LEU A 143 3.88 3.88 12.32
CA LEU A 143 3.51 2.85 11.34
C LEU A 143 2.48 1.88 11.94
N ASP A 144 1.52 1.49 11.11
CA ASP A 144 0.51 0.47 11.39
C ASP A 144 0.80 -0.77 10.54
N GLN A 145 0.18 -1.89 10.86
CA GLN A 145 0.32 -3.16 10.14
C GLN A 145 -0.01 -3.04 8.64
N TRP A 146 -0.91 -2.11 8.25
CA TRP A 146 -1.30 -1.91 6.86
C TRP A 146 -0.48 -0.85 6.14
N ILE A 147 0.33 -0.09 6.88
CA ILE A 147 1.29 0.90 6.37
C ILE A 147 2.69 0.64 6.97
N PRO A 148 3.26 -0.58 6.80
CA PRO A 148 4.50 -0.99 7.48
C PRO A 148 5.77 -0.37 6.86
N PHE A 149 5.63 0.46 5.84
CA PHE A 149 6.75 0.95 5.04
C PHE A 149 7.42 2.18 5.66
N GLY A 150 8.68 2.07 6.04
CA GLY A 150 9.45 3.13 6.69
C GLY A 150 9.51 4.45 5.92
N TYR A 151 9.42 4.42 4.58
CA TYR A 151 9.38 5.66 3.77
C TYR A 151 8.12 6.51 4.00
N LEU A 152 7.05 5.93 4.59
CA LEU A 152 5.82 6.66 4.92
C LEU A 152 5.94 7.53 6.17
N THR A 153 7.00 7.40 6.95
CA THR A 153 7.20 8.22 8.17
C THR A 153 7.27 9.71 7.86
N LYS A 154 7.73 10.08 6.68
CA LYS A 154 7.74 11.47 6.20
C LYS A 154 6.35 12.06 5.96
N GLU A 155 5.33 11.22 5.81
CA GLU A 155 3.93 11.61 5.55
C GLU A 155 3.13 11.81 6.85
N PHE A 156 3.71 11.53 8.01
CA PHE A 156 3.02 11.72 9.29
C PHE A 156 2.69 13.18 9.60
N PRO A 157 1.58 13.43 10.31
CA PRO A 157 0.55 12.47 10.70
C PRO A 157 -0.22 11.91 9.49
N ILE A 158 -0.67 10.64 9.59
CA ILE A 158 -1.52 10.00 8.60
C ILE A 158 -2.90 9.83 9.20
N TYR A 159 -3.94 10.24 8.47
CA TYR A 159 -5.31 10.03 8.89
C TYR A 159 -5.83 8.69 8.37
N LYS A 160 -6.31 7.87 9.30
CA LYS A 160 -6.97 6.59 9.02
C LYS A 160 -8.47 6.79 9.07
N PHE A 161 -9.13 6.60 7.95
CA PHE A 161 -10.59 6.60 7.81
C PHE A 161 -11.09 5.17 7.82
N SER A 162 -11.96 4.84 8.79
CA SER A 162 -12.61 3.53 8.90
C SER A 162 -14.07 3.69 8.55
N PHE A 163 -14.48 3.15 7.39
CA PHE A 163 -15.83 3.30 6.85
C PHE A 163 -16.77 2.26 7.45
N GLU A 164 -18.02 2.67 7.69
CA GLU A 164 -19.10 1.84 8.22
C GLU A 164 -19.88 1.18 7.08
N ASP A 165 -19.16 0.58 6.13
CA ASP A 165 -19.69 -0.18 5.01
C ASP A 165 -19.56 -1.69 5.23
N ASP A 166 -20.25 -2.50 4.41
CA ASP A 166 -20.19 -3.97 4.50
C ASP A 166 -18.78 -4.51 4.26
N ALA A 167 -18.00 -3.84 3.43
CA ALA A 167 -16.61 -4.18 3.13
C ALA A 167 -15.65 -3.78 4.25
N ARG A 168 -16.09 -2.97 5.24
CA ARG A 168 -15.27 -2.39 6.30
C ARG A 168 -13.98 -1.80 5.76
N GLN A 169 -14.13 -0.91 4.81
CA GLN A 169 -12.99 -0.27 4.15
C GLN A 169 -12.20 0.60 5.14
N GLU A 170 -10.88 0.60 4.97
CA GLU A 170 -9.99 1.50 5.69
C GLU A 170 -9.09 2.22 4.69
N MET A 171 -9.04 3.54 4.79
CA MET A 171 -8.26 4.40 3.91
C MET A 171 -7.27 5.22 4.74
N TYR A 172 -6.02 5.27 4.30
CA TYR A 172 -4.94 6.00 4.94
C TYR A 172 -4.53 7.17 4.06
N ILE A 173 -4.71 8.39 4.54
CA ILE A 173 -4.45 9.61 3.78
C ILE A 173 -3.39 10.44 4.49
N SER A 174 -2.40 10.90 3.72
CA SER A 174 -1.35 11.80 4.22
C SER A 174 -1.93 13.16 4.59
N SER A 175 -1.63 13.65 5.78
CA SER A 175 -1.97 15.03 6.19
C SER A 175 -1.16 16.09 5.44
N LYS A 176 -0.04 15.71 4.82
CA LYS A 176 0.87 16.63 4.15
C LYS A 176 0.56 16.82 2.68
N SER A 177 0.15 15.74 2.03
CA SER A 177 -0.04 15.73 0.58
C SER A 177 -1.48 15.42 0.13
N GLY A 178 -2.38 15.01 1.04
CA GLY A 178 -3.72 14.55 0.69
C GLY A 178 -3.75 13.25 -0.12
N LYS A 179 -2.60 12.61 -0.32
CA LYS A 179 -2.52 11.37 -1.10
C LYS A 179 -3.04 10.18 -0.31
N VAL A 180 -3.82 9.33 -0.98
CA VAL A 180 -4.18 8.03 -0.44
C VAL A 180 -2.96 7.13 -0.50
N LEU A 181 -2.44 6.77 0.68
CA LEU A 181 -1.24 5.96 0.84
C LEU A 181 -1.56 4.47 0.84
N GLN A 182 -2.71 4.13 1.41
CA GLN A 182 -3.18 2.76 1.49
C GLN A 182 -4.71 2.74 1.51
N TRP A 183 -5.29 1.68 0.95
CA TRP A 183 -6.73 1.43 0.95
C TRP A 183 -6.97 -0.07 1.04
N THR A 184 -7.62 -0.50 2.11
CA THR A 184 -7.87 -1.91 2.41
C THR A 184 -9.35 -2.16 2.61
N ASP A 185 -9.78 -3.39 2.43
CA ASP A 185 -11.10 -3.89 2.79
C ASP A 185 -10.96 -5.15 3.68
N ARG A 186 -12.07 -5.62 4.25
CA ARG A 186 -12.09 -6.79 5.12
C ARG A 186 -11.50 -8.03 4.46
N ASN A 187 -11.82 -8.25 3.18
CA ASN A 187 -11.38 -9.43 2.45
C ASN A 187 -9.88 -9.39 2.18
N SER A 188 -9.36 -8.27 1.70
CA SER A 188 -7.92 -8.10 1.45
C SER A 188 -7.11 -8.22 2.74
N ARG A 189 -7.62 -7.69 3.86
CA ARG A 189 -6.98 -7.86 5.18
C ARG A 189 -6.99 -9.30 5.67
N PHE A 190 -8.09 -10.03 5.46
CA PHE A 190 -8.19 -11.44 5.85
C PHE A 190 -7.16 -12.31 5.12
N TRP A 191 -6.98 -12.14 3.82
CA TRP A 191 -6.03 -12.93 3.05
C TRP A 191 -4.56 -12.51 3.21
N ALA A 192 -4.32 -11.34 3.77
CA ALA A 192 -2.96 -10.87 4.06
C ALA A 192 -2.42 -11.37 5.42
N TRP A 193 -3.24 -12.03 6.22
CA TRP A 193 -2.88 -12.72 7.46
C TRP A 193 -2.61 -14.20 7.21
#